data_842b6369b00d982b9d34752c400b349f
#
_entry.id   842b6369b00d982b9d34752c400b349f
#
_cell.length_a   1.000
_cell.length_b   1.000
_cell.length_c   1.000
_cell.angle_alpha   90.00
_cell.angle_beta   90.00
_cell.angle_gamma   90.00
#
_symmetry.space_group_name_H-M   'P 1'
#
loop_
_entity.id
_entity.type
_entity.pdbx_description
1 polymer ?
#
loop_
_entity_poly.entity_id
_entity_poly.type
_entity_poly.pdbx_seq_one_letter_code
_entity_poly.pdbx_strand_id
1 'polypeptide(L)'
;MTAITGVILAGGQSRRMGGEDKGLLQLHGQPLYQHVLQRLHPQVDQLLISANRNLSQYQLSGVEVISDSLPDFPGPLAGMLSALQAMKTEWAAFCACDTPFIPRDYVVRLCQQKGNAHAVWVRSVQRDHPALALLHRDLAGPLEDYLLRGERRLLHFLLQEGGHAVMFPDDESAFSNINTPEELTSLGAR
;
A
#
# COMPACT_ATOMS: atom_id res chain seq x y z
N MET A 1 -14.14 -7.48 17.35
CA MET A 1 -13.45 -7.39 16.04
C MET A 1 -12.48 -6.22 16.05
N THR A 2 -11.30 -6.43 15.54
CA THR A 2 -10.25 -5.42 15.51
C THR A 2 -10.51 -4.43 14.35
N ALA A 3 -10.49 -3.13 14.64
CA ALA A 3 -10.62 -2.11 13.63
C ALA A 3 -9.33 -1.98 12.80
N ILE A 4 -9.48 -1.77 11.50
CA ILE A 4 -8.37 -1.71 10.54
C ILE A 4 -8.48 -0.43 9.72
N THR A 5 -7.36 0.27 9.57
CA THR A 5 -7.23 1.39 8.64
C THR A 5 -6.64 0.89 7.33
N GLY A 6 -7.33 1.12 6.22
CA GLY A 6 -6.78 0.90 4.89
C GLY A 6 -5.94 2.10 4.48
N VAL A 7 -4.76 1.86 3.94
CA VAL A 7 -3.84 2.92 3.51
C VAL A 7 -3.44 2.70 2.07
N ILE A 8 -3.67 3.70 1.23
CA ILE A 8 -3.20 3.69 -0.17
C ILE A 8 -1.90 4.48 -0.23
N LEU A 9 -0.83 3.80 -0.66
CA LEU A 9 0.50 4.40 -0.81
C LEU A 9 0.63 5.01 -2.20
N ALA A 10 0.68 6.33 -2.27
CA ALA A 10 0.75 7.10 -3.52
C ALA A 10 1.98 8.01 -3.57
N GLY A 11 3.01 7.75 -2.75
CA GLY A 11 4.13 8.68 -2.54
C GLY A 11 5.35 8.50 -3.44
N GLY A 12 5.36 7.60 -4.42
CA GLY A 12 6.53 7.33 -5.24
C GLY A 12 6.77 8.36 -6.35
N GLN A 13 8.01 8.38 -6.88
CA GLN A 13 8.34 9.14 -8.10
C GLN A 13 8.17 8.22 -9.31
N SER A 14 7.37 8.66 -10.27
CA SER A 14 6.99 7.86 -11.42
C SER A 14 7.85 8.17 -12.65
N ARG A 15 9.15 7.85 -12.61
CA ARG A 15 10.07 8.16 -13.70
C ARG A 15 9.71 7.44 -14.99
N ARG A 16 9.24 6.18 -14.90
CA ARG A 16 8.89 5.36 -16.07
C ARG A 16 7.63 5.84 -16.78
N MET A 17 6.84 6.67 -16.13
CA MET A 17 5.61 7.26 -16.67
C MET A 17 5.79 8.74 -17.02
N GLY A 18 7.00 9.15 -17.37
CA GLY A 18 7.30 10.54 -17.74
C GLY A 18 7.21 11.51 -16.57
N GLY A 19 7.38 11.05 -15.33
CA GLY A 19 7.25 11.88 -14.14
C GLY A 19 5.83 12.06 -13.66
N GLU A 20 4.84 11.49 -14.34
CA GLU A 20 3.45 11.55 -13.92
C GLU A 20 3.21 10.73 -12.65
N ASP A 21 2.25 11.16 -11.85
CA ASP A 21 1.83 10.43 -10.65
C ASP A 21 1.01 9.20 -11.07
N LYS A 22 1.52 8.01 -10.80
CA LYS A 22 0.87 6.76 -11.21
C LYS A 22 -0.56 6.63 -10.71
N GLY A 23 -0.82 7.05 -9.48
CA GLY A 23 -2.15 6.96 -8.89
C GLY A 23 -3.19 7.79 -9.61
N LEU A 24 -2.77 8.80 -10.36
CA LEU A 24 -3.65 9.70 -11.11
C LEU A 24 -3.82 9.29 -12.58
N LEU A 25 -3.09 8.29 -13.06
CA LEU A 25 -3.27 7.75 -14.41
C LEU A 25 -4.64 7.09 -14.51
N GLN A 26 -5.28 7.26 -15.67
CA GLN A 26 -6.67 6.84 -15.86
C GLN A 26 -6.77 5.43 -16.43
N LEU A 27 -7.61 4.62 -15.82
CA LEU A 27 -8.02 3.31 -16.31
C LEU A 27 -9.55 3.31 -16.35
N HIS A 28 -10.14 3.09 -17.53
CA HIS A 28 -11.60 3.13 -17.72
C HIS A 28 -12.23 4.43 -17.22
N GLY A 29 -11.55 5.57 -17.44
CA GLY A 29 -12.06 6.89 -17.08
C GLY A 29 -11.94 7.27 -15.62
N GLN A 30 -11.26 6.45 -14.79
CA GLN A 30 -11.04 6.73 -13.37
C GLN A 30 -9.56 6.62 -13.01
N PRO A 31 -9.02 7.49 -12.13
CA PRO A 31 -7.65 7.36 -11.66
C PRO A 31 -7.41 5.99 -11.01
N LEU A 32 -6.19 5.46 -11.16
CA LEU A 32 -5.82 4.15 -10.60
C LEU A 32 -6.09 4.06 -9.10
N TYR A 33 -5.77 5.12 -8.35
CA TYR A 33 -5.98 5.09 -6.89
C TYR A 33 -7.46 4.92 -6.52
N GLN A 34 -8.38 5.40 -7.34
CA GLN A 34 -9.81 5.22 -7.09
C GLN A 34 -10.25 3.77 -7.29
N HIS A 35 -9.65 3.06 -8.25
CA HIS A 35 -9.89 1.63 -8.39
C HIS A 35 -9.44 0.86 -7.16
N VAL A 36 -8.26 1.20 -6.62
CA VAL A 36 -7.77 0.60 -5.38
C VAL A 36 -8.69 0.95 -4.21
N LEU A 37 -9.11 2.21 -4.12
CA LEU A 37 -9.99 2.68 -3.07
C LEU A 37 -11.32 1.93 -3.05
N GLN A 38 -11.93 1.71 -4.22
CA GLN A 38 -13.19 0.96 -4.35
C GLN A 38 -13.07 -0.48 -3.89
N ARG A 39 -11.90 -1.11 -4.10
CA ARG A 39 -11.64 -2.48 -3.65
C ARG A 39 -11.35 -2.53 -2.15
N LEU A 40 -10.64 -1.55 -1.62
CA LEU A 40 -10.19 -1.53 -0.24
C LEU A 40 -11.29 -1.07 0.72
N HIS A 41 -12.09 -0.08 0.33
CA HIS A 41 -13.10 0.55 1.16
C HIS A 41 -14.02 -0.46 1.89
N PRO A 42 -14.59 -1.47 1.22
CA PRO A 42 -15.48 -2.42 1.90
C PRO A 42 -14.76 -3.35 2.89
N GLN A 43 -13.43 -3.39 2.87
CA GLN A 43 -12.65 -4.34 3.66
C GLN A 43 -12.10 -3.75 4.96
N VAL A 44 -12.25 -2.43 5.16
CA VAL A 44 -11.61 -1.70 6.27
C VAL A 44 -12.61 -0.76 6.95
N ASP A 45 -12.23 -0.26 8.13
CA ASP A 45 -13.07 0.62 8.93
C ASP A 45 -12.79 2.10 8.68
N GLN A 46 -11.53 2.43 8.37
CA GLN A 46 -11.07 3.78 8.08
C GLN A 46 -10.12 3.75 6.90
N LEU A 47 -9.95 4.91 6.24
CA LEU A 47 -9.10 5.03 5.07
C LEU A 47 -8.16 6.23 5.19
N LEU A 48 -6.92 6.05 4.73
CA LEU A 48 -5.92 7.10 4.55
C LEU A 48 -5.28 6.96 3.17
N ILE A 49 -4.89 8.08 2.59
CA ILE A 49 -4.04 8.12 1.40
C ILE A 49 -2.74 8.79 1.79
N SER A 50 -1.62 8.10 1.58
CA SER A 50 -0.28 8.65 1.80
C SER A 50 0.25 9.18 0.48
N ALA A 51 0.44 10.50 0.38
CA ALA A 51 0.90 11.15 -0.85
C ALA A 51 1.78 12.34 -0.50
N ASN A 52 2.80 12.63 -1.33
CA ASN A 52 3.72 13.74 -1.15
C ASN A 52 3.57 14.83 -2.23
N ARG A 53 2.75 14.59 -3.24
CA ARG A 53 2.45 15.54 -4.31
C ARG A 53 1.01 15.35 -4.77
N ASN A 54 0.47 16.35 -5.48
CA ASN A 54 -0.90 16.33 -6.01
C ASN A 54 -1.95 16.10 -4.92
N LEU A 55 -1.71 16.65 -3.72
CA LEU A 55 -2.54 16.41 -2.55
C LEU A 55 -3.99 16.78 -2.77
N SER A 56 -4.24 17.92 -3.45
CA SER A 56 -5.60 18.39 -3.74
C SER A 56 -6.37 17.40 -4.62
N GLN A 57 -5.69 16.72 -5.54
CA GLN A 57 -6.31 15.73 -6.41
C GLN A 57 -6.73 14.48 -5.64
N TYR A 58 -5.89 14.00 -4.72
CA TYR A 58 -6.24 12.87 -3.86
C TYR A 58 -7.34 13.24 -2.85
N GLN A 59 -7.37 14.50 -2.40
CA GLN A 59 -8.40 14.99 -1.49
C GLN A 59 -9.80 15.00 -2.12
N LEU A 60 -9.90 15.01 -3.44
CA LEU A 60 -11.20 14.93 -4.14
C LEU A 60 -11.95 13.63 -3.83
N SER A 61 -11.24 12.58 -3.40
CA SER A 61 -11.87 11.32 -2.98
C SER A 61 -12.70 11.43 -1.69
N GLY A 62 -12.48 12.49 -0.90
CA GLY A 62 -13.08 12.63 0.42
C GLY A 62 -12.33 11.86 1.52
N VAL A 63 -11.27 11.15 1.16
CA VAL A 63 -10.42 10.39 2.09
C VAL A 63 -9.32 11.29 2.64
N GLU A 64 -8.98 11.13 3.92
CA GLU A 64 -7.89 11.88 4.53
C GLU A 64 -6.56 11.58 3.84
N VAL A 65 -5.84 12.63 3.44
CA VAL A 65 -4.55 12.54 2.78
C VAL A 65 -3.47 13.00 3.76
N ILE A 66 -2.45 12.17 3.93
CA ILE A 66 -1.29 12.46 4.79
C ILE A 66 -0.02 12.48 3.95
N SER A 67 0.97 13.24 4.40
CA SER A 67 2.30 13.31 3.78
C SER A 67 3.35 12.71 4.69
N ASP A 68 4.50 12.32 4.11
CA ASP A 68 5.57 11.70 4.86
C ASP A 68 6.12 12.64 5.94
N SER A 69 6.26 12.12 7.16
CA SER A 69 6.93 12.82 8.26
C SER A 69 8.44 12.87 8.07
N LEU A 70 9.00 11.96 7.27
CA LEU A 70 10.41 11.91 6.89
C LEU A 70 10.52 12.03 5.37
N PRO A 71 10.43 13.25 4.79
CA PRO A 71 10.25 13.44 3.35
C PRO A 71 11.47 13.06 2.51
N ASP A 72 12.65 12.97 3.09
CA ASP A 72 13.89 12.65 2.37
C ASP A 72 14.11 11.14 2.18
N PHE A 73 13.19 10.31 2.64
CA PHE A 73 13.31 8.85 2.54
C PHE A 73 12.47 8.35 1.35
N PRO A 74 13.11 7.76 0.32
CA PRO A 74 12.39 7.25 -0.85
C PRO A 74 11.71 5.91 -0.57
N GLY A 75 10.72 5.56 -1.40
CA GLY A 75 10.03 4.27 -1.36
C GLY A 75 8.85 4.25 -0.38
N PRO A 76 8.27 3.06 -0.16
CA PRO A 76 7.03 2.94 0.61
C PRO A 76 7.20 3.04 2.12
N LEU A 77 8.42 2.86 2.64
CA LEU A 77 8.66 2.81 4.09
C LEU A 77 8.27 4.09 4.81
N ALA A 78 8.60 5.26 4.24
CA ALA A 78 8.25 6.54 4.84
C ALA A 78 6.74 6.76 4.88
N GLY A 79 6.04 6.37 3.80
CA GLY A 79 4.58 6.43 3.76
C GLY A 79 3.92 5.48 4.77
N MET A 80 4.47 4.30 4.93
CA MET A 80 4.00 3.35 5.95
C MET A 80 4.18 3.91 7.36
N LEU A 81 5.35 4.50 7.64
CA LEU A 81 5.61 5.11 8.94
C LEU A 81 4.61 6.22 9.25
N SER A 82 4.40 7.14 8.30
CA SER A 82 3.47 8.24 8.48
C SER A 82 2.05 7.75 8.75
N ALA A 83 1.62 6.71 8.05
CA ALA A 83 0.30 6.11 8.26
C ALA A 83 0.19 5.45 9.63
N LEU A 84 1.20 4.69 10.04
CA LEU A 84 1.22 4.05 11.37
C LEU A 84 1.16 5.08 12.49
N GLN A 85 1.79 6.25 12.31
CA GLN A 85 1.77 7.32 13.29
C GLN A 85 0.45 8.09 13.31
N ALA A 86 -0.22 8.23 12.17
CA ALA A 86 -1.44 9.03 12.03
C ALA A 86 -2.72 8.24 12.33
N MET A 87 -2.71 6.93 12.14
CA MET A 87 -3.93 6.12 12.29
C MET A 87 -4.40 6.00 13.72
N LYS A 88 -5.70 5.78 13.89
CA LYS A 88 -6.35 5.65 15.20
C LYS A 88 -6.70 4.20 15.54
N THR A 89 -6.45 3.28 14.63
CA THR A 89 -6.71 1.85 14.81
C THR A 89 -5.41 1.12 15.17
N GLU A 90 -5.52 -0.15 15.56
CA GLU A 90 -4.33 -0.95 15.88
C GLU A 90 -3.63 -1.51 14.65
N TRP A 91 -4.36 -1.70 13.56
CA TRP A 91 -3.85 -2.36 12.36
C TRP A 91 -4.03 -1.48 11.12
N ALA A 92 -3.07 -1.55 10.22
CA ALA A 92 -3.14 -0.90 8.92
C ALA A 92 -2.94 -1.93 7.80
N ALA A 93 -3.84 -1.91 6.83
CA ALA A 93 -3.73 -2.70 5.60
C ALA A 93 -3.27 -1.77 4.47
N PHE A 94 -2.12 -2.06 3.89
CA PHE A 94 -1.49 -1.23 2.88
C PHE A 94 -1.73 -1.75 1.47
N CYS A 95 -1.99 -0.83 0.54
CA CYS A 95 -2.07 -1.10 -0.89
C CYS A 95 -1.33 -0.02 -1.64
N ALA A 96 -0.74 -0.37 -2.78
CA ALA A 96 -0.15 0.62 -3.67
C ALA A 96 -1.24 1.23 -4.56
N CYS A 97 -1.06 2.51 -4.93
CA CYS A 97 -2.01 3.23 -5.79
C CYS A 97 -2.09 2.67 -7.22
N ASP A 98 -1.14 1.82 -7.60
CA ASP A 98 -1.00 1.25 -8.94
C ASP A 98 -1.27 -0.26 -9.00
N THR A 99 -1.95 -0.81 -8.00
CA THR A 99 -2.40 -2.22 -7.99
C THR A 99 -3.93 -2.27 -7.91
N PRO A 100 -4.63 -1.93 -9.02
CA PRO A 100 -6.09 -1.74 -8.98
C PRO A 100 -6.92 -3.02 -8.85
N PHE A 101 -6.30 -4.20 -8.95
CA PHE A 101 -7.02 -5.47 -8.98
C PHE A 101 -6.83 -6.31 -7.72
N ILE A 102 -6.48 -5.71 -6.59
CA ILE A 102 -6.35 -6.45 -5.32
C ILE A 102 -7.62 -7.26 -5.04
N PRO A 103 -7.49 -8.46 -4.45
CA PRO A 103 -8.66 -9.30 -4.16
C PRO A 103 -9.62 -8.63 -3.19
N ARG A 104 -10.91 -8.93 -3.34
CA ARG A 104 -11.96 -8.39 -2.47
C ARG A 104 -11.92 -8.96 -1.06
N ASP A 105 -11.19 -10.05 -0.84
CA ASP A 105 -10.97 -10.70 0.45
C ASP A 105 -9.51 -10.53 0.93
N TYR A 106 -8.80 -9.55 0.39
CA TYR A 106 -7.39 -9.26 0.68
C TYR A 106 -7.15 -9.11 2.20
N VAL A 107 -7.89 -8.21 2.83
CA VAL A 107 -7.67 -7.88 4.26
C VAL A 107 -8.05 -9.06 5.15
N VAL A 108 -9.19 -9.70 4.90
CA VAL A 108 -9.64 -10.82 5.74
C VAL A 108 -8.67 -11.99 5.68
N ARG A 109 -8.10 -12.29 4.50
CA ARG A 109 -7.11 -13.36 4.37
C ARG A 109 -5.84 -13.06 5.17
N LEU A 110 -5.35 -11.83 5.12
CA LEU A 110 -4.19 -11.42 5.92
C LEU A 110 -4.49 -11.53 7.41
N CYS A 111 -5.66 -11.08 7.85
CA CYS A 111 -6.06 -11.16 9.25
C CYS A 111 -6.15 -12.59 9.76
N GLN A 112 -6.71 -13.50 8.96
CA GLN A 112 -6.87 -14.90 9.34
C GLN A 112 -5.54 -15.64 9.45
N GLN A 113 -4.53 -15.22 8.70
CA GLN A 113 -3.25 -15.93 8.57
C GLN A 113 -2.12 -15.30 9.40
N LYS A 114 -2.37 -14.17 10.04
CA LYS A 114 -1.30 -13.45 10.75
C LYS A 114 -0.84 -14.13 12.03
N GLY A 115 -1.69 -14.93 12.68
CA GLY A 115 -1.37 -15.51 13.97
C GLY A 115 -1.03 -14.42 14.99
N ASN A 116 0.11 -14.56 15.66
CA ASN A 116 0.62 -13.60 16.64
C ASN A 116 1.61 -12.60 16.03
N ALA A 117 1.85 -12.63 14.72
CA ALA A 117 2.76 -11.71 14.07
C ALA A 117 2.19 -10.30 14.00
N HIS A 118 3.07 -9.29 14.08
CA HIS A 118 2.70 -7.88 13.90
C HIS A 118 2.86 -7.42 12.45
N ALA A 119 3.34 -8.27 11.56
CA ALA A 119 3.49 -7.97 10.15
C ALA A 119 3.25 -9.22 9.31
N VAL A 120 2.37 -9.10 8.32
CA VAL A 120 2.18 -10.13 7.29
C VAL A 120 2.01 -9.43 5.94
N TRP A 121 2.41 -10.12 4.87
CA TRP A 121 2.32 -9.56 3.52
C TRP A 121 1.92 -10.63 2.52
N VAL A 122 1.49 -10.17 1.35
CA VAL A 122 1.11 -11.06 0.26
C VAL A 122 2.35 -11.71 -0.36
N ARG A 123 2.29 -13.03 -0.52
CA ARG A 123 3.16 -13.77 -1.42
C ARG A 123 2.29 -14.39 -2.51
N SER A 124 2.50 -13.96 -3.75
CA SER A 124 1.85 -14.57 -4.90
C SER A 124 2.59 -15.83 -5.33
N VAL A 125 2.11 -16.49 -6.38
CA VAL A 125 2.77 -17.67 -6.92
C VAL A 125 4.23 -17.37 -7.32
N GLN A 126 4.51 -16.16 -7.81
CA GLN A 126 5.82 -15.80 -8.34
C GLN A 126 6.74 -15.12 -7.33
N ARG A 127 6.21 -14.29 -6.39
CA ARG A 127 7.07 -13.48 -5.54
C ARG A 127 6.35 -12.90 -4.33
N ASP A 128 7.15 -12.31 -3.40
CA ASP A 128 6.64 -11.50 -2.32
C ASP A 128 6.21 -10.11 -2.80
N HIS A 129 5.15 -9.58 -2.19
CA HIS A 129 4.66 -8.23 -2.41
C HIS A 129 4.60 -7.51 -1.06
N PRO A 130 5.73 -7.05 -0.52
CA PRO A 130 5.78 -6.52 0.85
C PRO A 130 5.06 -5.18 1.03
N ALA A 131 4.75 -4.46 -0.04
CA ALA A 131 3.93 -3.26 0.03
C ALA A 131 2.44 -3.58 0.17
N LEU A 132 2.03 -4.83 -0.06
CA LEU A 132 0.68 -5.33 0.19
C LEU A 132 0.72 -6.07 1.53
N ALA A 133 0.55 -5.33 2.61
CA ALA A 133 0.85 -5.83 3.96
C ALA A 133 -0.18 -5.36 4.98
N LEU A 134 -0.30 -6.14 6.04
CA LEU A 134 -1.05 -5.79 7.25
C LEU A 134 -0.02 -5.61 8.37
N LEU A 135 0.06 -4.40 8.94
CA LEU A 135 1.04 -4.04 9.97
C LEU A 135 0.35 -3.55 11.23
N HIS A 136 0.86 -3.96 12.40
CA HIS A 136 0.42 -3.45 13.68
C HIS A 136 1.07 -2.09 13.96
N ARG A 137 0.35 -1.20 14.64
CA ARG A 137 0.82 0.16 14.95
C ARG A 137 2.10 0.18 15.80
N ASP A 138 2.36 -0.87 16.57
CA ASP A 138 3.57 -0.98 17.40
C ASP A 138 4.84 -1.03 16.56
N LEU A 139 4.72 -1.27 15.26
CA LEU A 139 5.87 -1.23 14.35
C LEU A 139 6.33 0.19 14.00
N ALA A 140 5.58 1.23 14.39
CA ALA A 140 5.96 2.62 14.08
C ALA A 140 7.33 2.99 14.67
N GLY A 141 7.59 2.69 15.94
CA GLY A 141 8.87 2.94 16.59
C GLY A 141 10.04 2.20 15.92
N PRO A 142 9.97 0.87 15.80
CA PRO A 142 11.01 0.11 15.09
C PRO A 142 11.24 0.58 13.65
N LEU A 143 10.18 0.94 12.93
CA LEU A 143 10.30 1.41 11.55
C LEU A 143 11.01 2.76 11.47
N GLU A 144 10.70 3.69 12.37
CA GLU A 144 11.39 4.98 12.44
C GLU A 144 12.88 4.77 12.69
N ASP A 145 13.23 3.93 13.67
CA ASP A 145 14.63 3.61 13.98
C ASP A 145 15.34 2.99 12.78
N TYR A 146 14.67 2.08 12.07
CA TYR A 146 15.19 1.44 10.86
C TYR A 146 15.55 2.46 9.78
N LEU A 147 14.63 3.40 9.52
CA LEU A 147 14.86 4.47 8.54
C LEU A 147 15.97 5.43 8.97
N LEU A 148 16.00 5.81 10.24
CA LEU A 148 17.02 6.73 10.77
C LEU A 148 18.42 6.13 10.74
N ARG A 149 18.55 4.80 10.79
CA ARG A 149 19.85 4.13 10.60
C ARG A 149 20.29 4.08 9.14
N GLY A 150 19.49 4.58 8.20
CA GLY A 150 19.81 4.58 6.79
C GLY A 150 19.36 3.34 6.02
N GLU A 151 18.60 2.46 6.65
CA GLU A 151 18.09 1.24 6.03
C GLU A 151 16.91 1.55 5.12
N ARG A 152 16.70 0.74 4.05
CA ARG A 152 15.72 1.04 3.01
C ARG A 152 14.91 -0.17 2.53
N ARG A 153 15.27 -1.39 2.93
CA ARG A 153 14.66 -2.61 2.36
C ARG A 153 13.43 -3.03 3.18
N LEU A 154 12.25 -2.88 2.58
CA LEU A 154 10.98 -3.17 3.25
C LEU A 154 10.88 -4.63 3.70
N LEU A 155 11.12 -5.59 2.79
CA LEU A 155 10.99 -7.00 3.12
C LEU A 155 11.93 -7.40 4.27
N HIS A 156 13.14 -6.88 4.25
CA HIS A 156 14.12 -7.13 5.32
C HIS A 156 13.61 -6.64 6.66
N PHE A 157 13.02 -5.44 6.70
CA PHE A 157 12.42 -4.90 7.92
C PHE A 157 11.30 -5.81 8.44
N LEU A 158 10.38 -6.22 7.56
CA LEU A 158 9.24 -7.05 7.96
C LEU A 158 9.69 -8.40 8.53
N LEU A 159 10.69 -9.02 7.91
CA LEU A 159 11.27 -10.27 8.40
C LEU A 159 11.97 -10.08 9.75
N GLN A 160 12.71 -8.98 9.90
CA GLN A 160 13.42 -8.65 11.14
C GLN A 160 12.45 -8.48 12.32
N GLU A 161 11.26 -7.98 12.05
CA GLU A 161 10.21 -7.77 13.06
C GLU A 161 9.33 -9.00 13.27
N GLY A 162 9.75 -10.17 12.80
CA GLY A 162 9.06 -11.44 13.02
C GLY A 162 7.86 -11.68 12.12
N GLY A 163 7.75 -10.94 11.03
CA GLY A 163 6.68 -11.09 10.06
C GLY A 163 6.82 -12.32 9.18
N HIS A 164 5.73 -12.68 8.50
CA HIS A 164 5.74 -13.78 7.54
C HIS A 164 4.82 -13.49 6.36
N ALA A 165 5.06 -14.19 5.25
CA ALA A 165 4.24 -14.10 4.06
C ALA A 165 2.94 -14.91 4.22
N VAL A 166 1.88 -14.42 3.57
CA VAL A 166 0.62 -15.14 3.41
C VAL A 166 0.44 -15.48 1.94
N MET A 167 0.26 -16.76 1.65
CA MET A 167 0.11 -17.22 0.26
C MET A 167 -1.24 -16.81 -0.32
N PHE A 168 -1.16 -16.16 -1.48
CA PHE A 168 -2.32 -15.81 -2.30
C PHE A 168 -2.15 -16.50 -3.66
N PRO A 169 -2.84 -17.63 -3.89
CA PRO A 169 -2.71 -18.38 -5.16
C PRO A 169 -3.55 -17.78 -6.29
N ASP A 170 -3.93 -16.53 -6.17
CA ASP A 170 -4.70 -15.80 -7.18
C ASP A 170 -3.87 -15.54 -8.42
N ASP A 171 -4.52 -15.09 -9.50
CA ASP A 171 -3.85 -14.67 -10.72
C ASP A 171 -2.85 -13.55 -10.39
N GLU A 172 -1.64 -13.64 -10.94
CA GLU A 172 -0.59 -12.63 -10.72
C GLU A 172 -1.04 -11.21 -11.08
N SER A 173 -1.96 -11.06 -12.03
CA SER A 173 -2.50 -9.75 -12.39
C SER A 173 -3.19 -9.03 -11.22
N ALA A 174 -3.68 -9.77 -10.22
CA ALA A 174 -4.29 -9.19 -9.03
C ALA A 174 -3.29 -8.37 -8.21
N PHE A 175 -2.00 -8.68 -8.30
CA PHE A 175 -0.94 -8.03 -7.52
C PHE A 175 0.03 -7.22 -8.37
N SER A 176 -0.20 -7.15 -9.68
CA SER A 176 0.69 -6.47 -10.61
C SER A 176 0.53 -4.95 -10.51
N ASN A 177 1.66 -4.26 -10.43
CA ASN A 177 1.72 -2.82 -10.57
C ASN A 177 1.56 -2.45 -12.04
N ILE A 178 0.94 -1.31 -12.30
CA ILE A 178 0.95 -0.70 -13.63
C ILE A 178 2.16 0.23 -13.70
N ASN A 179 3.22 -0.20 -14.38
CA ASN A 179 4.51 0.49 -14.38
C ASN A 179 4.81 1.24 -15.69
N THR A 180 4.09 0.94 -16.78
CA THR A 180 4.33 1.55 -18.09
C THR A 180 3.02 1.98 -18.73
N PRO A 181 3.06 2.98 -19.67
CA PRO A 181 1.88 3.36 -20.45
C PRO A 181 1.32 2.20 -21.28
N GLU A 182 2.19 1.30 -21.74
CA GLU A 182 1.78 0.12 -22.51
C GLU A 182 0.96 -0.83 -21.67
N GLU A 183 1.36 -1.06 -20.42
CA GLU A 183 0.60 -1.89 -19.46
C GLU A 183 -0.78 -1.29 -19.20
N LEU A 184 -0.85 0.03 -19.03
CA LEU A 184 -2.10 0.75 -18.82
C LEU A 184 -3.02 0.60 -20.03
N THR A 185 -2.49 0.76 -21.23
CA THR A 185 -3.23 0.60 -22.48
C THR A 185 -3.75 -0.82 -22.65
N SER A 186 -2.93 -1.81 -22.36
CA SER A 186 -3.29 -3.23 -22.43
C SER A 186 -4.45 -3.57 -21.50
N LEU A 187 -4.46 -3.03 -20.27
CA LEU A 187 -5.53 -3.25 -19.30
C LEU A 187 -6.81 -2.51 -19.70
N GLY A 188 -6.68 -1.33 -20.29
CA GLY A 188 -7.82 -0.55 -20.77
C GLY A 188 -8.54 -1.19 -21.96
N ALA A 189 -7.89 -2.10 -22.67
CA ALA A 189 -8.45 -2.79 -23.81
C ALA A 189 -9.23 -4.09 -23.47
N ARG A 190 -9.26 -4.49 -22.18
CA ARG A 190 -9.95 -5.72 -21.72
C ARG A 190 -11.39 -5.48 -21.29
#